data_b23945add736f38fdedcd996056613f4
#
_entry.id   b23945add736f38fdedcd996056613f4
#
_cell.length_a   1.000
_cell.length_b   1.000
_cell.length_c   1.000
_cell.angle_alpha   90.00
_cell.angle_beta   90.00
_cell.angle_gamma   90.00
#
_symmetry.space_group_name_H-M   'P 1'
#
loop_
_entity.id
_entity.type
_entity.pdbx_description
1 polymer ?
#
loop_
_entity_poly.entity_id
_entity_poly.type
_entity_poly.pdbx_seq_one_letter_code
_entity_poly.pdbx_strand_id
1 'polypeptide(L)'
;MQIKLNLLKNPQEINILGLGRDELLSIITDFESQPKKASMRVSQLWSWIYCHGTSSFDKMTNIDKNLRSQLQKNLTISRPIIERKEISNDGTTKYLFCLEDRSKIETVFIPEEKRSTLCISSQVGCTLNCSFCHTGTQKLVRNLSAQEIVGQVIAVYDDLQLWEKMRMNSIHSSCFEIITNIVFMGMGEPLLNYEEVKKACSILMDNKGLDFSRRRITLSTAGIVPKIKTAHEEIGCMIAVSLHATENKTRDILVPINKKWNLEDLLGSLRDDVNLRNSERVTFEYVMLEGVNDTKEDAHRLVRLLQGLPSKVNLIPFNNWTGSQYKRSSSDKIKAFRDIIIKSRLPSPIRRPRGEDIMAACGQLKSKSIKEKKAI
;
A
#
# COMPACT_ATOMS: atom_id res chain seq x y z
N MET A 1 -3.95 -23.76 -14.18
CA MET A 1 -5.12 -24.64 -14.34
C MET A 1 -6.45 -23.93 -14.04
N GLN A 2 -6.53 -23.09 -13.02
CA GLN A 2 -7.76 -22.35 -12.66
C GLN A 2 -8.10 -21.23 -13.64
N ILE A 3 -7.11 -20.58 -14.25
CA ILE A 3 -7.31 -19.52 -15.27
C ILE A 3 -7.88 -20.12 -16.57
N LYS A 4 -7.38 -21.28 -17.03
CA LYS A 4 -7.94 -22.01 -18.17
C LYS A 4 -9.41 -22.43 -17.97
N LEU A 5 -9.80 -22.80 -16.74
CA LEU A 5 -11.20 -23.15 -16.43
C LEU A 5 -12.14 -21.92 -16.46
N ASN A 6 -11.62 -20.71 -16.14
CA ASN A 6 -12.40 -19.49 -16.18
C ASN A 6 -12.58 -18.95 -17.61
N LEU A 7 -11.57 -19.10 -18.50
CA LEU A 7 -11.71 -18.79 -19.94
C LEU A 7 -12.82 -19.60 -20.61
N LEU A 8 -13.04 -20.85 -20.16
CA LEU A 8 -14.10 -21.72 -20.68
C LEU A 8 -15.50 -21.39 -20.14
N LYS A 9 -15.62 -20.65 -19.04
CA LYS A 9 -16.90 -20.33 -18.38
C LYS A 9 -17.42 -18.93 -18.68
N ASN A 10 -16.56 -17.95 -18.93
CA ASN A 10 -16.97 -16.59 -19.29
C ASN A 10 -15.81 -15.86 -19.99
N PRO A 11 -15.70 -15.94 -21.33
CA PRO A 11 -14.54 -15.43 -22.08
C PRO A 11 -14.40 -13.89 -22.07
N GLN A 12 -15.37 -13.14 -21.55
CA GLN A 12 -15.40 -11.68 -21.67
C GLN A 12 -14.76 -10.88 -20.52
N GLU A 13 -14.15 -11.51 -19.50
CA GLU A 13 -13.84 -10.79 -18.25
C GLU A 13 -12.46 -11.04 -17.64
N ILE A 14 -11.44 -11.51 -18.39
CA ILE A 14 -10.09 -11.56 -17.81
C ILE A 14 -9.42 -10.22 -17.95
N ASN A 15 -9.32 -9.49 -16.84
CA ASN A 15 -8.50 -8.30 -16.78
C ASN A 15 -7.03 -8.72 -16.61
N ILE A 16 -6.20 -8.38 -17.59
CA ILE A 16 -4.77 -8.71 -17.58
C ILE A 16 -3.95 -7.75 -16.72
N LEU A 17 -4.52 -6.63 -16.28
CA LEU A 17 -3.90 -5.79 -15.28
C LEU A 17 -3.78 -6.57 -13.96
N GLY A 18 -2.60 -6.64 -13.39
CA GLY A 18 -2.38 -7.42 -12.16
C GLY A 18 -2.02 -8.90 -12.37
N LEU A 19 -1.89 -9.35 -13.61
CA LEU A 19 -1.26 -10.63 -13.91
C LEU A 19 0.26 -10.50 -13.96
N GLY A 20 0.98 -11.48 -13.37
CA GLY A 20 2.42 -11.60 -13.56
C GLY A 20 2.78 -12.03 -14.98
N ARG A 21 4.06 -11.90 -15.36
CA ARG A 21 4.51 -12.24 -16.72
C ARG A 21 4.26 -13.71 -17.08
N ASP A 22 4.44 -14.63 -16.15
CA ASP A 22 4.23 -16.06 -16.38
C ASP A 22 2.73 -16.39 -16.57
N GLU A 23 1.86 -15.75 -15.79
CA GLU A 23 0.41 -15.88 -15.97
C GLU A 23 -0.04 -15.29 -17.31
N LEU A 24 0.50 -14.13 -17.67
CA LEU A 24 0.22 -13.50 -18.96
C LEU A 24 0.74 -14.37 -20.11
N LEU A 25 1.93 -14.98 -19.96
CA LEU A 25 2.47 -15.91 -20.95
C LEU A 25 1.57 -17.12 -21.13
N SER A 26 1.07 -17.70 -20.05
CA SER A 26 0.11 -18.81 -20.11
C SER A 26 -1.15 -18.47 -20.91
N ILE A 27 -1.64 -17.24 -20.78
CA ILE A 27 -2.82 -16.78 -21.55
C ILE A 27 -2.45 -16.53 -23.02
N ILE A 28 -1.32 -15.86 -23.28
CA ILE A 28 -0.92 -15.49 -24.65
C ILE A 28 -0.58 -16.71 -25.49
N THR A 29 -0.14 -17.81 -24.90
CA THR A 29 0.08 -19.08 -25.65
C THR A 29 -1.18 -19.66 -26.26
N ASP A 30 -2.36 -19.29 -25.78
CA ASP A 30 -3.65 -19.69 -26.39
C ASP A 30 -3.93 -18.91 -27.69
N PHE A 31 -3.29 -17.75 -27.90
CA PHE A 31 -3.44 -16.88 -29.07
C PHE A 31 -2.20 -16.95 -30.02
N GLU A 32 -1.04 -17.32 -29.50
CA GLU A 32 0.23 -17.37 -30.24
C GLU A 32 0.94 -18.71 -29.96
N SER A 33 0.86 -19.63 -30.92
CA SER A 33 1.36 -21.01 -30.76
C SER A 33 2.89 -21.13 -30.71
N GLN A 34 3.62 -20.11 -31.20
CA GLN A 34 5.09 -20.13 -31.22
C GLN A 34 5.63 -19.58 -29.90
N PRO A 35 6.36 -20.37 -29.07
CA PRO A 35 6.78 -19.94 -27.72
C PRO A 35 7.62 -18.65 -27.69
N LYS A 36 8.55 -18.51 -28.67
CA LYS A 36 9.37 -17.30 -28.78
C LYS A 36 8.52 -16.05 -29.09
N LYS A 37 7.53 -16.20 -29.97
CA LYS A 37 6.62 -15.11 -30.30
C LYS A 37 5.70 -14.80 -29.12
N ALA A 38 5.17 -15.80 -28.42
CA ALA A 38 4.36 -15.61 -27.24
C ALA A 38 5.11 -14.78 -26.17
N SER A 39 6.35 -15.13 -25.86
CA SER A 39 7.20 -14.36 -24.93
C SER A 39 7.44 -12.92 -25.39
N MET A 40 7.65 -12.71 -26.70
CA MET A 40 7.78 -11.37 -27.28
C MET A 40 6.47 -10.59 -27.12
N ARG A 41 5.29 -11.21 -27.35
CA ARG A 41 3.98 -10.58 -27.19
C ARG A 41 3.73 -10.17 -25.73
N VAL A 42 4.08 -11.03 -24.77
CA VAL A 42 4.04 -10.67 -23.34
C VAL A 42 4.86 -9.42 -23.06
N SER A 43 6.08 -9.35 -23.58
CA SER A 43 6.93 -8.17 -23.39
C SER A 43 6.36 -6.90 -24.01
N GLN A 44 5.73 -7.00 -25.18
CA GLN A 44 5.05 -5.89 -25.83
C GLN A 44 3.83 -5.42 -25.01
N LEU A 45 2.95 -6.35 -24.61
CA LEU A 45 1.78 -6.04 -23.76
C LEU A 45 2.20 -5.39 -22.45
N TRP A 46 3.22 -5.94 -21.81
CA TRP A 46 3.78 -5.44 -20.56
C TRP A 46 4.23 -3.98 -20.68
N SER A 47 5.02 -3.69 -21.73
CA SER A 47 5.47 -2.33 -22.01
C SER A 47 4.31 -1.38 -22.28
N TRP A 48 3.32 -1.80 -23.08
CA TRP A 48 2.14 -0.97 -23.36
C TRP A 48 1.34 -0.65 -22.10
N ILE A 49 1.17 -1.62 -21.21
CA ILE A 49 0.40 -1.45 -19.97
C ILE A 49 1.19 -0.63 -18.94
N TYR A 50 2.43 -1.02 -18.66
CA TYR A 50 3.18 -0.54 -17.49
C TYR A 50 4.23 0.55 -17.79
N CYS A 51 4.53 0.82 -19.07
CA CYS A 51 5.40 1.95 -19.46
C CYS A 51 4.63 3.04 -20.25
N HIS A 52 3.56 2.68 -20.95
CA HIS A 52 2.79 3.62 -21.78
C HIS A 52 1.39 3.89 -21.20
N GLY A 53 0.95 3.14 -20.19
CA GLY A 53 -0.34 3.32 -19.53
C GLY A 53 -1.56 3.06 -20.41
N THR A 54 -1.42 2.29 -21.49
CA THR A 54 -2.55 2.06 -22.37
C THR A 54 -3.63 1.20 -21.72
N SER A 55 -4.89 1.54 -21.99
CA SER A 55 -6.07 0.75 -21.61
C SER A 55 -6.76 0.10 -22.81
N SER A 56 -6.16 0.25 -24.01
CA SER A 56 -6.76 -0.27 -25.25
C SER A 56 -5.74 -1.04 -26.07
N PHE A 57 -6.12 -2.25 -26.50
CA PHE A 57 -5.29 -3.06 -27.40
C PHE A 57 -5.10 -2.40 -28.76
N ASP A 58 -6.04 -1.58 -29.23
CA ASP A 58 -5.93 -0.89 -30.52
C ASP A 58 -4.74 0.07 -30.60
N LYS A 59 -4.33 0.62 -29.48
CA LYS A 59 -3.16 1.54 -29.39
C LYS A 59 -1.82 0.80 -29.46
N MET A 60 -1.79 -0.54 -29.37
CA MET A 60 -0.57 -1.35 -29.33
C MET A 60 -0.02 -1.62 -30.74
N THR A 61 0.50 -0.59 -31.39
CA THR A 61 0.83 -0.59 -32.83
C THR A 61 1.88 -1.59 -33.26
N ASN A 62 2.74 -2.07 -32.34
CA ASN A 62 3.74 -3.12 -32.62
C ASN A 62 3.22 -4.55 -32.41
N ILE A 63 1.92 -4.71 -32.12
CA ILE A 63 1.22 -6.00 -32.07
C ILE A 63 0.36 -6.10 -33.32
N ASP A 64 0.37 -7.28 -33.94
CA ASP A 64 -0.43 -7.57 -35.14
C ASP A 64 -1.92 -7.23 -34.95
N LYS A 65 -2.54 -6.67 -36.00
CA LYS A 65 -3.91 -6.18 -35.93
C LYS A 65 -4.93 -7.30 -35.63
N ASN A 66 -4.73 -8.50 -36.21
CA ASN A 66 -5.62 -9.63 -35.97
C ASN A 66 -5.50 -10.12 -34.54
N LEU A 67 -4.25 -10.19 -34.01
CA LEU A 67 -4.02 -10.56 -32.62
C LEU A 67 -4.62 -9.53 -31.66
N ARG A 68 -4.48 -8.23 -31.91
CA ARG A 68 -5.14 -7.18 -31.10
C ARG A 68 -6.65 -7.38 -31.03
N SER A 69 -7.31 -7.66 -32.17
CA SER A 69 -8.75 -7.92 -32.22
C SER A 69 -9.13 -9.17 -31.44
N GLN A 70 -8.31 -10.22 -31.46
CA GLN A 70 -8.56 -11.45 -30.67
C GLN A 70 -8.38 -11.18 -29.17
N LEU A 71 -7.33 -10.45 -28.77
CA LEU A 71 -7.12 -10.10 -27.38
C LEU A 71 -8.27 -9.25 -26.84
N GLN A 72 -8.72 -8.24 -27.59
CA GLN A 72 -9.80 -7.34 -27.17
C GLN A 72 -11.16 -8.05 -27.00
N LYS A 73 -11.40 -9.15 -27.71
CA LYS A 73 -12.62 -9.94 -27.55
C LYS A 73 -12.63 -10.79 -26.27
N ASN A 74 -11.46 -11.09 -25.71
CA ASN A 74 -11.31 -12.07 -24.64
C ASN A 74 -10.73 -11.47 -23.36
N LEU A 75 -10.06 -10.32 -23.45
CA LEU A 75 -9.29 -9.72 -22.36
C LEU A 75 -9.62 -8.24 -22.19
N THR A 76 -9.46 -7.75 -20.99
CA THR A 76 -9.58 -6.32 -20.65
C THR A 76 -8.34 -5.78 -19.97
N ILE A 77 -8.21 -4.45 -19.94
CA ILE A 77 -7.16 -3.71 -19.23
C ILE A 77 -7.87 -2.59 -18.45
N SER A 78 -8.75 -2.97 -17.53
CA SER A 78 -9.57 -2.00 -16.78
C SER A 78 -8.87 -1.55 -15.50
N ARG A 79 -9.16 -0.31 -15.09
CA ARG A 79 -8.71 0.32 -13.84
C ARG A 79 -9.91 0.52 -12.92
N PRO A 80 -9.69 0.61 -11.59
CA PRO A 80 -10.72 1.12 -10.69
C PRO A 80 -11.18 2.52 -11.14
N ILE A 81 -12.47 2.78 -11.04
CA ILE A 81 -13.08 4.05 -11.46
C ILE A 81 -12.89 5.07 -10.34
N ILE A 82 -12.36 6.25 -10.66
CA ILE A 82 -12.33 7.38 -9.73
C ILE A 82 -13.76 7.91 -9.58
N GLU A 83 -14.42 7.59 -8.46
CA GLU A 83 -15.75 8.09 -8.15
C GLU A 83 -15.69 9.51 -7.58
N ARG A 84 -14.67 9.81 -6.77
CA ARG A 84 -14.46 11.13 -6.18
C ARG A 84 -12.98 11.42 -6.00
N LYS A 85 -12.62 12.67 -6.24
CA LYS A 85 -11.28 13.23 -6.03
C LYS A 85 -11.40 14.46 -5.17
N GLU A 86 -10.64 14.52 -4.08
CA GLU A 86 -10.58 15.65 -3.16
C GLU A 86 -9.13 16.12 -3.06
N ILE A 87 -8.92 17.43 -3.19
CA ILE A 87 -7.58 18.04 -3.17
C ILE A 87 -7.50 18.95 -1.94
N SER A 88 -6.55 18.69 -1.07
CA SER A 88 -6.24 19.48 0.12
C SER A 88 -5.49 20.75 -0.25
N ASN A 89 -5.54 21.73 0.66
CA ASN A 89 -4.75 22.97 0.54
C ASN A 89 -3.23 22.72 0.47
N ASP A 90 -2.74 21.61 0.98
CA ASP A 90 -1.32 21.22 0.93
C ASP A 90 -0.95 20.38 -0.31
N GLY A 91 -1.87 20.24 -1.27
CA GLY A 91 -1.71 19.50 -2.51
C GLY A 91 -1.97 17.99 -2.37
N THR A 92 -2.18 17.47 -1.16
CA THR A 92 -2.55 16.07 -0.95
C THR A 92 -3.87 15.78 -1.66
N THR A 93 -3.90 14.70 -2.43
CA THR A 93 -5.09 14.30 -3.20
C THR A 93 -5.60 12.96 -2.70
N LYS A 94 -6.87 12.93 -2.29
CA LYS A 94 -7.57 11.69 -1.92
C LYS A 94 -8.48 11.25 -3.04
N TYR A 95 -8.36 9.99 -3.42
CA TYR A 95 -9.18 9.32 -4.42
C TYR A 95 -10.10 8.32 -3.74
N LEU A 96 -11.38 8.39 -4.02
CA LEU A 96 -12.34 7.32 -3.75
C LEU A 96 -12.52 6.53 -5.03
N PHE A 97 -12.08 5.28 -5.02
CA PHE A 97 -12.25 4.35 -6.12
C PHE A 97 -13.50 3.49 -5.94
N CYS A 98 -14.23 3.29 -7.04
CA CYS A 98 -15.27 2.30 -7.17
C CYS A 98 -14.71 1.08 -7.92
N LEU A 99 -14.80 -0.10 -7.30
CA LEU A 99 -14.38 -1.37 -7.87
C LEU A 99 -15.51 -2.01 -8.69
N GLU A 100 -15.23 -3.07 -9.44
CA GLU A 100 -16.20 -3.74 -10.31
C GLU A 100 -17.43 -4.26 -9.53
N ASP A 101 -17.24 -4.75 -8.31
CA ASP A 101 -18.31 -5.20 -7.42
C ASP A 101 -19.01 -4.05 -6.66
N ARG A 102 -18.72 -2.80 -7.02
CA ARG A 102 -19.18 -1.56 -6.38
C ARG A 102 -18.65 -1.34 -4.96
N SER A 103 -17.72 -2.16 -4.52
CA SER A 103 -16.96 -1.85 -3.29
C SER A 103 -16.14 -0.60 -3.49
N LYS A 104 -15.88 0.13 -2.39
CA LYS A 104 -15.15 1.39 -2.44
C LYS A 104 -13.90 1.33 -1.57
N ILE A 105 -12.82 1.88 -2.11
CA ILE A 105 -11.56 2.02 -1.40
C ILE A 105 -11.01 3.43 -1.57
N GLU A 106 -10.15 3.85 -0.65
CA GLU A 106 -9.49 5.16 -0.73
C GLU A 106 -7.99 5.00 -0.94
N THR A 107 -7.43 5.91 -1.70
CA THR A 107 -6.00 6.02 -2.03
C THR A 107 -5.60 7.48 -1.88
N VAL A 108 -4.41 7.75 -1.38
CA VAL A 108 -3.95 9.13 -1.14
C VAL A 108 -2.62 9.39 -1.83
N PHE A 109 -2.59 10.39 -2.69
CA PHE A 109 -1.36 10.94 -3.26
C PHE A 109 -0.88 12.11 -2.41
N ILE A 110 0.37 12.04 -1.96
CA ILE A 110 0.99 13.02 -1.05
C ILE A 110 2.22 13.60 -1.75
N PRO A 111 2.13 14.79 -2.35
CA PRO A 111 3.26 15.49 -2.92
C PRO A 111 4.10 16.14 -1.81
N GLU A 112 5.42 15.99 -1.88
CA GLU A 112 6.40 16.68 -1.04
C GLU A 112 7.56 17.19 -1.91
N GLU A 113 8.30 18.17 -1.44
CA GLU A 113 9.35 18.85 -2.20
C GLU A 113 10.40 17.91 -2.83
N LYS A 114 10.77 16.83 -2.14
CA LYS A 114 11.83 15.90 -2.59
C LYS A 114 11.30 14.50 -2.93
N ARG A 115 10.02 14.27 -2.73
CA ARG A 115 9.38 12.97 -2.99
C ARG A 115 7.89 13.13 -3.15
N SER A 116 7.25 12.19 -3.82
CA SER A 116 5.81 12.02 -3.78
C SER A 116 5.48 10.59 -3.35
N THR A 117 4.50 10.45 -2.50
CA THR A 117 4.12 9.16 -1.92
C THR A 117 2.69 8.82 -2.30
N LEU A 118 2.48 7.61 -2.78
CA LEU A 118 1.14 7.07 -2.97
C LEU A 118 0.84 6.08 -1.85
N CYS A 119 -0.19 6.39 -1.06
CA CYS A 119 -0.72 5.52 -0.01
C CYS A 119 -1.85 4.69 -0.59
N ILE A 120 -1.67 3.37 -0.71
CA ILE A 120 -2.61 2.45 -1.34
C ILE A 120 -3.25 1.52 -0.32
N SER A 121 -4.46 1.05 -0.66
CA SER A 121 -5.24 0.10 0.12
C SER A 121 -4.97 -1.34 -0.31
N SER A 122 -5.11 -2.29 0.63
CA SER A 122 -4.94 -3.73 0.42
C SER A 122 -6.22 -4.54 0.65
N GLN A 123 -7.23 -3.95 1.29
CA GLN A 123 -8.51 -4.59 1.59
C GLN A 123 -9.66 -3.59 1.46
N VAL A 124 -10.87 -4.09 1.26
CA VAL A 124 -12.11 -3.31 1.45
C VAL A 124 -12.52 -3.44 2.91
N GLY A 125 -12.33 -2.37 3.69
CA GLY A 125 -12.45 -2.40 5.15
C GLY A 125 -11.21 -2.99 5.84
N CYS A 126 -11.32 -3.40 7.10
CA CYS A 126 -10.22 -4.00 7.87
C CYS A 126 -10.76 -4.90 8.98
N THR A 127 -10.05 -6.01 9.29
CA THR A 127 -10.41 -6.93 10.38
C THR A 127 -9.79 -6.58 11.72
N LEU A 128 -8.79 -5.70 11.75
CA LEU A 128 -7.94 -5.54 12.94
C LEU A 128 -8.59 -4.73 14.05
N ASN A 129 -9.62 -3.93 13.73
CA ASN A 129 -10.36 -3.12 14.69
C ASN A 129 -9.48 -2.22 15.58
N CYS A 130 -8.38 -1.68 15.02
CA CYS A 130 -7.53 -0.73 15.74
C CYS A 130 -8.37 0.47 16.21
N SER A 131 -8.41 0.71 17.51
CA SER A 131 -9.39 1.65 18.11
C SER A 131 -9.17 3.12 17.74
N PHE A 132 -7.96 3.49 17.36
CA PHE A 132 -7.62 4.85 16.91
C PHE A 132 -7.82 5.06 15.40
N CYS A 133 -8.08 4.00 14.63
CA CYS A 133 -8.15 4.04 13.17
C CYS A 133 -9.59 4.07 12.67
N HIS A 134 -9.93 5.03 11.83
CA HIS A 134 -11.28 5.14 11.26
C HIS A 134 -11.63 3.94 10.34
N THR A 135 -10.65 3.45 9.55
CA THR A 135 -10.81 2.20 8.79
C THR A 135 -11.05 1.00 9.72
N GLY A 136 -10.48 1.00 10.92
CA GLY A 136 -10.71 -0.04 11.92
C GLY A 136 -12.16 -0.14 12.39
N THR A 137 -12.98 0.90 12.20
CA THR A 137 -14.43 0.86 12.50
C THR A 137 -15.25 0.17 11.40
N GLN A 138 -14.64 -0.11 10.23
CA GLN A 138 -15.28 -0.78 9.12
C GLN A 138 -15.02 -2.28 9.18
N LYS A 139 -16.07 -3.08 9.02
CA LYS A 139 -15.92 -4.52 8.86
C LYS A 139 -15.21 -4.84 7.55
N LEU A 140 -14.36 -5.85 7.56
CA LEU A 140 -13.77 -6.39 6.34
C LEU A 140 -14.89 -6.90 5.42
N VAL A 141 -14.86 -6.46 4.18
CA VAL A 141 -15.71 -7.01 3.12
C VAL A 141 -14.96 -8.13 2.39
N ARG A 142 -13.75 -7.82 1.88
CA ARG A 142 -12.86 -8.77 1.20
C ARG A 142 -11.43 -8.22 1.03
N ASN A 143 -10.55 -9.09 0.65
CA ASN A 143 -9.23 -8.72 0.15
C ASN A 143 -9.33 -8.06 -1.22
N LEU A 144 -8.40 -7.17 -1.56
CA LEU A 144 -8.20 -6.68 -2.92
C LEU A 144 -7.38 -7.69 -3.73
N SER A 145 -7.71 -7.84 -5.02
CA SER A 145 -6.85 -8.56 -5.95
C SER A 145 -5.59 -7.76 -6.30
N ALA A 146 -4.56 -8.41 -6.82
CA ALA A 146 -3.36 -7.73 -7.33
C ALA A 146 -3.70 -6.71 -8.41
N GLN A 147 -4.69 -7.02 -9.25
CA GLN A 147 -5.27 -6.10 -10.22
C GLN A 147 -5.79 -4.81 -9.58
N GLU A 148 -6.55 -4.91 -8.51
CA GLU A 148 -7.13 -3.76 -7.82
C GLU A 148 -6.06 -2.96 -7.06
N ILE A 149 -5.04 -3.64 -6.52
CA ILE A 149 -3.90 -2.99 -5.85
C ILE A 149 -3.06 -2.21 -6.86
N VAL A 150 -2.62 -2.84 -7.95
CA VAL A 150 -1.85 -2.20 -9.03
C VAL A 150 -2.69 -1.15 -9.75
N GLY A 151 -3.98 -1.42 -9.92
CA GLY A 151 -4.95 -0.53 -10.54
C GLY A 151 -5.04 0.83 -9.86
N GLN A 152 -4.92 0.90 -8.52
CA GLN A 152 -4.87 2.19 -7.81
C GLN A 152 -3.69 3.04 -8.28
N VAL A 153 -2.51 2.42 -8.45
CA VAL A 153 -1.31 3.12 -8.89
C VAL A 153 -1.50 3.63 -10.32
N ILE A 154 -1.93 2.77 -11.22
CA ILE A 154 -2.11 3.10 -12.65
C ILE A 154 -3.20 4.18 -12.83
N ALA A 155 -4.33 4.08 -12.11
CA ALA A 155 -5.40 5.08 -12.20
C ALA A 155 -4.92 6.47 -11.73
N VAL A 156 -4.03 6.54 -10.73
CA VAL A 156 -3.43 7.82 -10.31
C VAL A 156 -2.41 8.32 -11.34
N TYR A 157 -1.63 7.42 -11.98
CA TYR A 157 -0.77 7.80 -13.11
C TYR A 157 -1.56 8.38 -14.27
N ASP A 158 -2.72 7.78 -14.59
CA ASP A 158 -3.64 8.28 -15.64
C ASP A 158 -4.19 9.67 -15.28
N ASP A 159 -4.71 9.85 -14.06
CA ASP A 159 -5.31 11.10 -13.59
C ASP A 159 -4.29 12.27 -13.54
N LEU A 160 -3.08 11.98 -13.08
CA LEU A 160 -2.00 12.97 -12.98
C LEU A 160 -1.18 13.12 -14.28
N GLN A 161 -1.52 12.36 -15.34
CA GLN A 161 -0.84 12.38 -16.65
C GLN A 161 0.67 12.10 -16.55
N LEU A 162 1.06 11.15 -15.71
CA LEU A 162 2.47 10.91 -15.39
C LEU A 162 3.21 10.03 -16.42
N TRP A 163 2.52 9.38 -17.35
CA TRP A 163 3.12 8.43 -18.29
C TRP A 163 4.19 9.05 -19.21
N GLU A 164 3.97 10.24 -19.71
CA GLU A 164 4.96 10.94 -20.55
C GLU A 164 6.20 11.33 -19.74
N LYS A 165 6.00 11.85 -18.54
CA LYS A 165 7.07 12.20 -17.61
C LYS A 165 7.90 10.98 -17.21
N MET A 166 7.25 9.84 -16.96
CA MET A 166 7.91 8.59 -16.68
C MET A 166 8.80 8.13 -17.85
N ARG A 167 8.30 8.23 -19.10
CA ARG A 167 9.08 7.86 -20.31
C ARG A 167 10.26 8.77 -20.59
N MET A 168 10.08 10.06 -20.38
CA MET A 168 11.13 11.05 -20.60
C MET A 168 12.28 10.88 -19.62
N ASN A 169 12.05 10.15 -18.51
CA ASN A 169 12.98 9.83 -17.44
C ASN A 169 14.14 10.83 -17.36
N SER A 170 13.76 12.09 -17.48
CA SER A 170 14.72 13.13 -17.57
C SER A 170 15.23 13.39 -16.17
N ILE A 171 16.51 13.29 -16.02
CA ILE A 171 17.35 13.67 -14.88
C ILE A 171 16.93 15.01 -14.22
N HIS A 172 15.95 15.70 -14.80
CA HIS A 172 15.50 17.04 -14.43
C HIS A 172 14.03 17.19 -14.04
N SER A 173 13.26 16.09 -13.94
CA SER A 173 11.88 16.19 -13.45
C SER A 173 11.90 16.47 -11.94
N SER A 174 11.18 17.51 -11.51
CA SER A 174 10.98 17.75 -10.08
C SER A 174 10.26 16.54 -9.46
N CYS A 175 10.58 16.20 -8.21
CA CYS A 175 9.96 15.06 -7.51
C CYS A 175 8.43 15.17 -7.39
N PHE A 176 7.86 16.33 -7.64
CA PHE A 176 6.42 16.58 -7.70
C PHE A 176 5.72 15.95 -8.91
N GLU A 177 6.48 15.58 -9.93
CA GLU A 177 5.94 15.19 -11.22
C GLU A 177 5.84 13.68 -11.42
N ILE A 178 6.34 12.87 -10.47
CA ILE A 178 6.27 11.41 -10.53
C ILE A 178 5.99 10.82 -9.14
N ILE A 179 5.35 9.66 -9.09
CA ILE A 179 5.21 8.91 -7.84
C ILE A 179 6.55 8.25 -7.53
N THR A 180 7.19 8.67 -6.45
CA THR A 180 8.51 8.14 -6.07
C THR A 180 8.44 7.02 -5.04
N ASN A 181 7.39 6.97 -4.24
CA ASN A 181 7.22 6.01 -3.16
C ASN A 181 5.80 5.46 -3.11
N ILE A 182 5.68 4.18 -2.75
CA ILE A 182 4.40 3.53 -2.48
C ILE A 182 4.40 3.04 -1.03
N VAL A 183 3.31 3.27 -0.32
CA VAL A 183 3.14 2.77 1.05
C VAL A 183 1.79 2.05 1.18
N PHE A 184 1.82 0.84 1.70
CA PHE A 184 0.63 0.07 2.06
C PHE A 184 0.15 0.50 3.45
N MET A 185 -0.37 1.73 3.54
CA MET A 185 -0.86 2.36 4.77
C MET A 185 -2.30 2.89 4.60
N GLY A 186 -2.98 2.48 3.53
CA GLY A 186 -4.37 2.77 3.28
C GLY A 186 -5.30 1.84 4.07
N MET A 187 -6.37 1.39 3.43
CA MET A 187 -7.34 0.50 4.06
C MET A 187 -6.85 -0.95 4.08
N GLY A 188 -6.98 -1.61 5.25
CA GLY A 188 -6.68 -3.03 5.41
C GLY A 188 -5.31 -3.35 6.02
N GLU A 189 -5.10 -4.64 6.32
CA GLU A 189 -3.83 -5.21 6.76
C GLU A 189 -3.21 -6.01 5.60
N PRO A 190 -2.11 -5.54 5.02
CA PRO A 190 -1.55 -6.17 3.82
C PRO A 190 -1.06 -7.60 4.04
N LEU A 191 -0.58 -7.95 5.25
CA LEU A 191 -0.13 -9.32 5.53
C LEU A 191 -1.29 -10.33 5.67
N LEU A 192 -2.54 -9.87 5.83
CA LEU A 192 -3.72 -10.71 5.73
C LEU A 192 -4.21 -10.89 4.28
N ASN A 193 -3.63 -10.13 3.34
CA ASN A 193 -3.83 -10.28 1.90
C ASN A 193 -2.50 -10.61 1.19
N TYR A 194 -1.72 -11.50 1.78
CA TYR A 194 -0.31 -11.70 1.47
C TYR A 194 -0.02 -12.01 -0.01
N GLU A 195 -0.72 -12.98 -0.60
CA GLU A 195 -0.43 -13.46 -1.95
C GLU A 195 -0.70 -12.36 -3.01
N GLU A 196 -1.81 -11.65 -2.87
CA GLU A 196 -2.17 -10.57 -3.79
C GLU A 196 -1.24 -9.35 -3.64
N VAL A 197 -0.86 -9.03 -2.40
CA VAL A 197 0.12 -7.97 -2.11
C VAL A 197 1.50 -8.33 -2.65
N LYS A 198 1.96 -9.58 -2.48
CA LYS A 198 3.22 -10.08 -3.04
C LYS A 198 3.23 -9.96 -4.56
N LYS A 199 2.16 -10.42 -5.19
CA LYS A 199 1.97 -10.33 -6.64
C LYS A 199 1.98 -8.88 -7.12
N ALA A 200 1.22 -8.01 -6.48
CA ALA A 200 1.19 -6.58 -6.79
C ALA A 200 2.58 -5.92 -6.65
N CYS A 201 3.31 -6.21 -5.56
CA CYS A 201 4.68 -5.71 -5.37
C CYS A 201 5.62 -6.20 -6.47
N SER A 202 5.52 -7.47 -6.89
CA SER A 202 6.32 -8.01 -7.99
C SER A 202 6.09 -7.24 -9.30
N ILE A 203 4.83 -6.90 -9.61
CA ILE A 203 4.47 -6.10 -10.80
C ILE A 203 5.01 -4.67 -10.69
N LEU A 204 4.82 -4.04 -9.52
CA LEU A 204 5.28 -2.67 -9.27
C LEU A 204 6.80 -2.52 -9.35
N MET A 205 7.54 -3.57 -8.97
CA MET A 205 9.01 -3.60 -8.98
C MET A 205 9.61 -4.14 -10.28
N ASP A 206 8.81 -4.59 -11.24
CA ASP A 206 9.34 -5.14 -12.51
C ASP A 206 10.09 -4.05 -13.30
N ASN A 207 11.36 -4.31 -13.59
CA ASN A 207 12.27 -3.38 -14.26
C ASN A 207 11.96 -3.13 -15.76
N LYS A 208 11.01 -3.86 -16.32
CA LYS A 208 10.47 -3.64 -17.68
C LYS A 208 9.09 -2.97 -17.65
N GLY A 209 8.66 -2.51 -16.49
CA GLY A 209 7.37 -1.87 -16.26
C GLY A 209 7.52 -0.58 -15.44
N LEU A 210 6.86 -0.53 -14.28
CA LEU A 210 6.84 0.65 -13.40
C LEU A 210 8.17 0.90 -12.67
N ASP A 211 9.01 -0.12 -12.51
CA ASP A 211 10.39 -0.07 -11.99
C ASP A 211 10.54 0.61 -10.61
N PHE A 212 9.58 0.43 -9.72
CA PHE A 212 9.75 0.92 -8.35
C PHE A 212 10.85 0.14 -7.64
N SER A 213 11.88 0.83 -7.17
CA SER A 213 12.87 0.20 -6.31
C SER A 213 12.21 -0.34 -5.03
N ARG A 214 12.59 -1.55 -4.59
CA ARG A 214 12.11 -2.15 -3.33
C ARG A 214 12.24 -1.22 -2.11
N ARG A 215 13.24 -0.33 -2.08
CA ARG A 215 13.43 0.68 -1.04
C ARG A 215 12.40 1.81 -1.09
N ARG A 216 11.66 1.92 -2.16
CA ARG A 216 10.61 2.91 -2.40
C ARG A 216 9.20 2.35 -2.12
N ILE A 217 9.10 1.05 -1.84
CA ILE A 217 7.85 0.42 -1.42
C ILE A 217 7.96 0.09 0.07
N THR A 218 6.97 0.51 0.85
CA THR A 218 6.89 0.20 2.28
C THR A 218 5.62 -0.58 2.56
N LEU A 219 5.78 -1.78 3.09
CA LEU A 219 4.69 -2.61 3.60
C LEU A 219 4.52 -2.32 5.09
N SER A 220 3.36 -1.79 5.47
CA SER A 220 3.01 -1.54 6.88
C SER A 220 2.16 -2.67 7.41
N THR A 221 2.47 -3.14 8.62
CA THR A 221 1.71 -4.19 9.31
C THR A 221 1.46 -3.84 10.76
N ALA A 222 0.31 -4.26 11.26
CA ALA A 222 0.00 -4.19 12.70
C ALA A 222 0.70 -5.30 13.52
N GLY A 223 1.43 -6.22 12.85
CA GLY A 223 2.18 -7.27 13.51
C GLY A 223 1.58 -8.66 13.31
N ILE A 224 1.37 -9.07 12.07
CA ILE A 224 1.04 -10.46 11.72
C ILE A 224 2.34 -11.26 11.74
N VAL A 225 2.81 -11.60 12.95
CA VAL A 225 4.14 -12.14 13.24
C VAL A 225 4.55 -13.27 12.29
N PRO A 226 3.73 -14.32 12.04
CA PRO A 226 4.17 -15.43 11.19
C PRO A 226 4.43 -15.05 9.72
N LYS A 227 3.99 -13.85 9.30
CA LYS A 227 4.14 -13.38 7.90
C LYS A 227 5.24 -12.33 7.73
N ILE A 228 5.80 -11.77 8.81
CA ILE A 228 6.78 -10.68 8.72
C ILE A 228 8.06 -11.15 8.04
N LYS A 229 8.64 -12.27 8.50
CA LYS A 229 9.83 -12.89 7.91
C LYS A 229 9.63 -13.19 6.44
N THR A 230 8.57 -13.93 6.13
CA THR A 230 8.23 -14.33 4.76
C THR A 230 8.07 -13.11 3.84
N ALA A 231 7.40 -12.05 4.33
CA ALA A 231 7.23 -10.82 3.56
C ALA A 231 8.57 -10.11 3.31
N HIS A 232 9.47 -10.08 4.29
CA HIS A 232 10.80 -9.50 4.11
C HIS A 232 11.63 -10.28 3.09
N GLU A 233 11.61 -11.60 3.15
CA GLU A 233 12.41 -12.48 2.27
C GLU A 233 11.86 -12.54 0.85
N GLU A 234 10.55 -12.72 0.68
CA GLU A 234 9.92 -12.99 -0.62
C GLU A 234 9.51 -11.73 -1.37
N ILE A 235 9.01 -10.70 -0.68
CA ILE A 235 8.63 -9.43 -1.30
C ILE A 235 9.86 -8.51 -1.35
N GLY A 236 10.64 -8.46 -0.27
CA GLY A 236 11.90 -7.71 -0.20
C GLY A 236 11.73 -6.19 -0.15
N CYS A 237 10.53 -5.67 0.10
CA CYS A 237 10.29 -4.25 0.31
C CYS A 237 10.58 -3.82 1.76
N MET A 238 10.52 -2.50 2.04
CA MET A 238 10.73 -1.96 3.38
C MET A 238 9.56 -2.33 4.30
N ILE A 239 9.85 -2.68 5.55
CA ILE A 239 8.85 -3.03 6.56
C ILE A 239 8.60 -1.84 7.49
N ALA A 240 7.34 -1.50 7.71
CA ALA A 240 6.88 -0.62 8.76
C ALA A 240 5.96 -1.40 9.72
N VAL A 241 6.12 -1.18 11.01
CA VAL A 241 5.33 -1.84 12.07
C VAL A 241 4.53 -0.81 12.83
N SER A 242 3.24 -0.97 12.85
CA SER A 242 2.30 -0.22 13.68
C SER A 242 2.44 -0.65 15.14
N LEU A 243 3.36 0.00 15.89
CA LEU A 243 3.67 -0.35 17.27
C LEU A 243 2.65 0.27 18.24
N HIS A 244 2.55 1.59 18.24
CA HIS A 244 1.58 2.45 18.93
C HIS A 244 1.51 2.36 20.45
N ALA A 245 2.15 1.40 21.08
CA ALA A 245 2.24 1.26 22.54
C ALA A 245 3.54 0.58 22.95
N THR A 246 3.88 0.73 24.24
CA THR A 246 5.10 0.17 24.85
C THR A 246 4.80 -0.89 25.89
N GLU A 247 3.51 -1.18 26.11
CA GLU A 247 3.01 -2.19 27.06
C GLU A 247 1.88 -2.98 26.38
N ASN A 248 1.83 -4.29 26.63
CA ASN A 248 0.81 -5.17 26.05
C ASN A 248 -0.60 -4.72 26.41
N LYS A 249 -0.85 -4.33 27.67
CA LYS A 249 -2.17 -3.86 28.11
C LYS A 249 -2.71 -2.69 27.26
N THR A 250 -1.87 -1.71 26.99
CA THR A 250 -2.26 -0.56 26.15
C THR A 250 -2.37 -0.99 24.69
N ARG A 251 -1.46 -1.83 24.21
CA ARG A 251 -1.47 -2.30 22.82
C ARG A 251 -2.66 -3.20 22.50
N ASP A 252 -3.13 -4.01 23.46
CA ASP A 252 -4.34 -4.84 23.31
C ASP A 252 -5.61 -4.02 23.04
N ILE A 253 -5.64 -2.78 23.54
CA ILE A 253 -6.75 -1.83 23.32
C ILE A 253 -6.57 -1.12 21.97
N LEU A 254 -5.36 -0.63 21.71
CA LEU A 254 -5.07 0.17 20.50
C LEU A 254 -5.00 -0.70 19.24
N VAL A 255 -4.37 -1.86 19.34
CA VAL A 255 -4.08 -2.79 18.23
C VAL A 255 -4.44 -4.21 18.65
N PRO A 256 -5.71 -4.62 18.60
CA PRO A 256 -6.21 -5.85 19.21
C PRO A 256 -5.54 -7.15 18.77
N ILE A 257 -4.87 -7.16 17.62
CA ILE A 257 -4.10 -8.32 17.16
C ILE A 257 -2.95 -8.66 18.13
N ASN A 258 -2.54 -7.72 18.99
CA ASN A 258 -1.56 -7.94 20.06
C ASN A 258 -1.95 -9.08 21.03
N LYS A 259 -3.25 -9.31 21.23
CA LYS A 259 -3.75 -10.43 22.03
C LYS A 259 -3.36 -11.79 21.45
N LYS A 260 -3.08 -11.85 20.15
CA LYS A 260 -2.65 -13.07 19.46
C LYS A 260 -1.13 -13.16 19.35
N TRP A 261 -0.49 -12.04 19.10
CA TRP A 261 0.97 -11.90 19.02
C TRP A 261 1.36 -10.64 19.77
N ASN A 262 1.90 -10.82 20.96
CA ASN A 262 2.23 -9.74 21.88
C ASN A 262 3.50 -8.97 21.45
N LEU A 263 3.91 -7.98 22.22
CA LEU A 263 5.12 -7.19 21.92
C LEU A 263 6.38 -8.05 21.88
N GLU A 264 6.49 -9.03 22.76
CA GLU A 264 7.63 -9.95 22.85
C GLU A 264 7.73 -10.81 21.59
N ASP A 265 6.62 -11.40 21.14
CA ASP A 265 6.56 -12.19 19.90
C ASP A 265 6.91 -11.32 18.68
N LEU A 266 6.34 -10.11 18.61
CA LEU A 266 6.55 -9.19 17.50
C LEU A 266 8.02 -8.74 17.42
N LEU A 267 8.59 -8.29 18.53
CA LEU A 267 9.95 -7.79 18.56
C LEU A 267 10.98 -8.91 18.47
N GLY A 268 10.67 -10.10 19.03
CA GLY A 268 11.47 -11.30 18.86
C GLY A 268 11.59 -11.68 17.39
N SER A 269 10.47 -11.81 16.69
CA SER A 269 10.50 -12.12 15.25
C SER A 269 11.28 -11.10 14.42
N LEU A 270 11.20 -9.80 14.75
CA LEU A 270 11.97 -8.77 14.05
C LEU A 270 13.49 -8.86 14.33
N ARG A 271 13.91 -9.33 15.51
CA ARG A 271 15.33 -9.50 15.85
C ARG A 271 15.92 -10.78 15.28
N ASP A 272 15.19 -11.87 15.42
CA ASP A 272 15.71 -13.22 15.21
C ASP A 272 15.44 -13.72 13.79
N ASP A 273 14.30 -13.33 13.23
CA ASP A 273 13.83 -13.86 11.95
C ASP A 273 14.09 -12.96 10.76
N VAL A 274 14.19 -11.63 10.97
CA VAL A 274 14.34 -10.67 9.86
C VAL A 274 15.80 -10.31 9.67
N ASN A 275 16.43 -10.85 8.63
CA ASN A 275 17.83 -10.56 8.30
C ASN A 275 17.95 -9.20 7.59
N LEU A 276 18.01 -8.13 8.37
CA LEU A 276 18.16 -6.77 7.85
C LEU A 276 19.57 -6.57 7.26
N ARG A 277 19.64 -6.06 6.03
CA ARG A 277 20.91 -5.68 5.40
C ARG A 277 21.48 -4.44 6.11
N ASN A 278 22.77 -4.20 6.00
CA ASN A 278 23.50 -3.12 6.69
C ASN A 278 22.89 -1.70 6.57
N SER A 279 22.08 -1.45 5.53
CA SER A 279 21.41 -0.15 5.32
C SER A 279 19.91 -0.18 5.59
N GLU A 280 19.35 -1.33 5.96
CA GLU A 280 17.92 -1.51 6.20
C GLU A 280 17.58 -1.26 7.66
N ARG A 281 16.40 -0.72 7.89
CA ARG A 281 15.86 -0.46 9.23
C ARG A 281 14.38 -0.73 9.25
N VAL A 282 13.89 -1.35 10.32
CA VAL A 282 12.46 -1.41 10.58
C VAL A 282 11.95 -0.02 10.94
N THR A 283 10.86 0.38 10.33
CA THR A 283 10.17 1.62 10.69
C THR A 283 9.07 1.31 11.69
N PHE A 284 9.13 1.88 12.89
CA PHE A 284 8.03 1.80 13.85
C PHE A 284 7.14 3.03 13.74
N GLU A 285 5.88 2.83 13.45
CA GLU A 285 4.87 3.89 13.46
C GLU A 285 4.28 3.97 14.88
N TYR A 286 4.28 5.18 15.46
CA TYR A 286 3.82 5.44 16.81
C TYR A 286 2.88 6.64 16.83
N VAL A 287 1.56 6.37 16.90
CA VAL A 287 0.54 7.41 17.02
C VAL A 287 0.57 8.00 18.42
N MET A 288 0.59 9.33 18.54
CA MET A 288 0.67 10.05 19.82
C MET A 288 -0.74 10.42 20.29
N LEU A 289 -1.22 9.71 21.32
CA LEU A 289 -2.56 9.82 21.89
C LEU A 289 -2.47 10.43 23.29
N GLU A 290 -3.15 11.56 23.51
CA GLU A 290 -3.12 12.30 24.76
C GLU A 290 -3.55 11.46 25.96
N GLY A 291 -2.66 11.35 26.96
CA GLY A 291 -2.92 10.63 28.20
C GLY A 291 -2.99 9.10 28.07
N VAL A 292 -2.63 8.53 26.91
CA VAL A 292 -2.69 7.09 26.65
C VAL A 292 -1.31 6.47 26.49
N ASN A 293 -0.46 7.06 25.63
CA ASN A 293 0.85 6.51 25.27
C ASN A 293 1.91 7.61 25.07
N ASP A 294 1.69 8.78 25.65
CA ASP A 294 2.49 9.99 25.41
C ASP A 294 3.33 10.45 26.62
N THR A 295 3.56 9.57 27.60
CA THR A 295 4.33 9.88 28.80
C THR A 295 5.83 9.79 28.56
N LYS A 296 6.66 10.39 29.44
CA LYS A 296 8.13 10.23 29.41
C LYS A 296 8.53 8.77 29.65
N GLU A 297 7.80 8.08 30.50
CA GLU A 297 7.99 6.66 30.82
C GLU A 297 7.76 5.80 29.60
N ASP A 298 6.75 6.12 28.76
CA ASP A 298 6.55 5.47 27.47
C ASP A 298 7.74 5.68 26.54
N ALA A 299 8.27 6.89 26.45
CA ALA A 299 9.46 7.17 25.65
C ALA A 299 10.67 6.33 26.09
N HIS A 300 10.91 6.24 27.39
CA HIS A 300 12.01 5.43 27.94
C HIS A 300 11.78 3.92 27.72
N ARG A 301 10.54 3.44 27.88
CA ARG A 301 10.18 2.03 27.55
C ARG A 301 10.41 1.74 26.08
N LEU A 302 9.99 2.64 25.18
CA LEU A 302 10.17 2.51 23.74
C LEU A 302 11.65 2.36 23.37
N VAL A 303 12.52 3.17 23.95
CA VAL A 303 13.97 3.07 23.75
C VAL A 303 14.49 1.70 24.17
N ARG A 304 14.09 1.20 25.35
CA ARG A 304 14.50 -0.13 25.84
C ARG A 304 13.98 -1.25 24.94
N LEU A 305 12.72 -1.18 24.51
CA LEU A 305 12.10 -2.18 23.62
C LEU A 305 12.81 -2.30 22.28
N LEU A 306 13.31 -1.19 21.73
CA LEU A 306 13.96 -1.15 20.41
C LEU A 306 15.48 -1.26 20.47
N GLN A 307 16.07 -1.41 21.66
CA GLN A 307 17.51 -1.56 21.82
C GLN A 307 18.04 -2.78 21.06
N GLY A 308 19.13 -2.58 20.28
CA GLY A 308 19.75 -3.64 19.47
C GLY A 308 19.05 -3.93 18.13
N LEU A 309 17.87 -3.35 17.85
CA LEU A 309 17.18 -3.52 16.60
C LEU A 309 17.44 -2.30 15.67
N PRO A 310 18.03 -2.49 14.48
CA PRO A 310 18.19 -1.41 13.50
C PRO A 310 16.84 -0.82 13.11
N SER A 311 16.52 0.35 13.67
CA SER A 311 15.17 0.89 13.58
C SER A 311 15.13 2.40 13.51
N LYS A 312 13.97 2.95 13.19
CA LYS A 312 13.56 4.34 13.35
C LYS A 312 12.11 4.38 13.84
N VAL A 313 11.72 5.42 14.55
CA VAL A 313 10.35 5.62 15.03
C VAL A 313 9.76 6.85 14.36
N ASN A 314 8.69 6.68 13.61
CA ASN A 314 7.89 7.78 13.11
C ASN A 314 6.83 8.14 14.16
N LEU A 315 6.97 9.30 14.79
CA LEU A 315 5.96 9.85 15.70
C LEU A 315 4.85 10.49 14.86
N ILE A 316 3.62 10.00 15.02
CA ILE A 316 2.45 10.47 14.28
C ILE A 316 1.55 11.24 15.23
N PRO A 317 1.45 12.58 15.15
CA PRO A 317 0.40 13.31 15.83
C PRO A 317 -0.95 12.71 15.43
N PHE A 318 -1.80 12.38 16.40
CA PHE A 318 -3.08 11.75 16.09
C PHE A 318 -3.93 12.64 15.18
N ASN A 319 -4.47 12.06 14.13
CA ASN A 319 -5.37 12.74 13.20
C ASN A 319 -6.81 12.47 13.61
N ASN A 320 -7.47 13.47 14.15
CA ASN A 320 -8.82 13.35 14.66
C ASN A 320 -9.81 12.98 13.55
N TRP A 321 -10.79 12.17 13.88
CA TRP A 321 -11.92 11.84 13.01
C TRP A 321 -13.22 11.79 13.84
N THR A 322 -14.36 12.05 13.20
CA THR A 322 -15.65 12.13 13.86
C THR A 322 -16.03 10.79 14.49
N GLY A 323 -16.24 10.79 15.82
CA GLY A 323 -16.55 9.60 16.61
C GLY A 323 -15.33 8.95 17.29
N SER A 324 -14.11 9.47 17.10
CA SER A 324 -12.96 9.02 17.87
C SER A 324 -13.05 9.47 19.33
N GLN A 325 -12.73 8.55 20.26
CA GLN A 325 -12.59 8.85 21.69
C GLN A 325 -11.21 9.43 22.05
N TYR A 326 -10.25 9.39 21.12
CA TYR A 326 -8.88 9.82 21.35
C TYR A 326 -8.68 11.29 20.99
N LYS A 327 -7.67 11.90 21.62
CA LYS A 327 -7.21 13.25 21.32
C LYS A 327 -5.74 13.24 20.93
N ARG A 328 -5.34 14.22 20.13
CA ARG A 328 -3.94 14.44 19.75
C ARG A 328 -3.16 14.96 20.97
N SER A 329 -2.00 14.36 21.25
CA SER A 329 -1.06 14.90 22.21
C SER A 329 -0.59 16.30 21.82
N SER A 330 -0.35 17.16 22.84
CA SER A 330 0.19 18.51 22.57
C SER A 330 1.54 18.48 21.88
N SER A 331 1.84 19.52 21.10
CA SER A 331 3.11 19.63 20.38
C SER A 331 4.31 19.55 21.31
N ASP A 332 4.20 20.09 22.53
CA ASP A 332 5.31 20.08 23.51
C ASP A 332 5.52 18.68 24.10
N LYS A 333 4.47 17.92 24.37
CA LYS A 333 4.58 16.52 24.76
C LYS A 333 5.22 15.69 23.66
N ILE A 334 4.81 15.86 22.39
CA ILE A 334 5.39 15.14 21.25
C ILE A 334 6.87 15.47 21.10
N LYS A 335 7.26 16.75 21.24
CA LYS A 335 8.67 17.18 21.21
C LYS A 335 9.47 16.57 22.35
N ALA A 336 8.96 16.65 23.59
CA ALA A 336 9.62 16.08 24.76
C ALA A 336 9.82 14.56 24.63
N PHE A 337 8.82 13.85 24.13
CA PHE A 337 8.88 12.41 23.85
C PHE A 337 9.96 12.10 22.79
N ARG A 338 9.97 12.84 21.68
CA ARG A 338 10.98 12.71 20.63
C ARG A 338 12.40 12.95 21.17
N ASP A 339 12.57 13.98 21.99
CA ASP A 339 13.90 14.37 22.48
C ASP A 339 14.52 13.27 23.37
N ILE A 340 13.71 12.55 24.15
CA ILE A 340 14.15 11.36 24.90
C ILE A 340 14.65 10.28 23.92
N ILE A 341 13.90 10.00 22.87
CA ILE A 341 14.24 8.95 21.89
C ILE A 341 15.52 9.31 21.12
N ILE A 342 15.63 10.57 20.67
CA ILE A 342 16.81 11.03 19.90
C ILE A 342 18.09 11.02 20.77
N LYS A 343 18.00 11.37 22.06
CA LYS A 343 19.14 11.26 22.99
C LYS A 343 19.70 9.83 23.05
N SER A 344 18.87 8.83 22.80
CA SER A 344 19.27 7.43 22.72
C SER A 344 19.75 6.99 21.32
N ARG A 345 20.04 7.94 20.42
CA ARG A 345 20.50 7.74 19.04
C ARG A 345 19.50 6.96 18.14
N LEU A 346 18.24 6.91 18.53
CA LEU A 346 17.19 6.31 17.72
C LEU A 346 16.52 7.41 16.86
N PRO A 347 16.62 7.36 15.53
CA PRO A 347 16.02 8.37 14.65
C PRO A 347 14.49 8.42 14.85
N SER A 348 13.97 9.61 15.15
CA SER A 348 12.56 9.78 15.48
C SER A 348 11.97 11.06 14.86
N PRO A 349 11.67 11.06 13.56
CA PRO A 349 10.99 12.17 12.94
C PRO A 349 9.53 12.26 13.40
N ILE A 350 9.04 13.50 13.56
CA ILE A 350 7.62 13.78 13.74
C ILE A 350 7.00 13.92 12.34
N ARG A 351 6.02 13.09 12.01
CA ARG A 351 5.30 13.19 10.74
C ARG A 351 4.42 14.43 10.73
N ARG A 352 4.55 15.23 9.71
CA ARG A 352 3.59 16.33 9.47
C ARG A 352 2.30 15.73 8.93
N PRO A 353 1.14 16.01 9.55
CA PRO A 353 -0.14 15.63 8.97
C PRO A 353 -0.30 16.21 7.56
N ARG A 354 -0.88 15.44 6.67
CA ARG A 354 -1.16 15.84 5.30
C ARG A 354 -2.61 15.52 4.96
N GLY A 355 -3.28 16.44 4.25
CA GLY A 355 -4.67 16.25 3.85
C GLY A 355 -5.65 16.14 5.02
N GLU A 356 -5.40 16.80 6.16
CA GLU A 356 -6.30 16.76 7.32
C GLU A 356 -7.68 17.36 6.99
N ASP A 357 -7.73 18.42 6.21
CA ASP A 357 -8.93 19.13 5.78
C ASP A 357 -9.88 18.28 4.92
N ILE A 358 -9.33 17.26 4.25
CA ILE A 358 -10.09 16.31 3.42
C ILE A 358 -10.14 14.90 4.01
N MET A 359 -9.80 14.73 5.29
CA MET A 359 -9.77 13.41 5.95
C MET A 359 -8.91 12.38 5.20
N ALA A 360 -7.72 12.81 4.73
CA ALA A 360 -6.79 11.97 3.99
C ALA A 360 -5.56 11.52 4.80
N ALA A 361 -5.41 11.99 6.04
CA ALA A 361 -4.27 11.63 6.87
C ALA A 361 -4.35 10.18 7.37
N CYS A 362 -3.20 9.65 7.81
CA CYS A 362 -3.12 8.27 8.32
C CYS A 362 -4.16 8.00 9.41
N GLY A 363 -4.89 6.89 9.28
CA GLY A 363 -5.95 6.48 10.19
C GLY A 363 -7.30 7.15 9.97
N GLN A 364 -7.45 8.05 8.99
CA GLN A 364 -8.70 8.76 8.71
C GLN A 364 -9.54 8.14 7.58
N LEU A 365 -8.96 7.26 6.75
CA LEU A 365 -9.64 6.70 5.59
C LEU A 365 -10.86 5.87 5.97
N LYS A 366 -11.98 6.15 5.33
CA LYS A 366 -13.24 5.41 5.49
C LYS A 366 -14.10 5.52 4.25
N SER A 367 -14.36 4.40 3.61
CA SER A 367 -15.32 4.29 2.52
C SER A 367 -16.63 3.65 2.99
N LYS A 368 -17.78 4.03 2.42
CA LYS A 368 -19.05 3.33 2.69
C LYS A 368 -19.08 2.02 1.90
N SER A 369 -18.98 0.88 2.56
CA SER A 369 -19.09 -0.43 1.93
C SER A 369 -20.55 -0.85 1.71
N ILE A 370 -20.80 -1.73 0.74
CA ILE A 370 -22.16 -2.20 0.40
C ILE A 370 -22.82 -2.95 1.57
N LYS A 371 -22.04 -3.58 2.48
CA LYS A 371 -22.57 -4.29 3.65
C LYS A 371 -23.17 -3.36 4.72
N GLU A 372 -22.79 -2.07 4.76
CA GLU A 372 -23.40 -1.11 5.70
C GLU A 372 -24.82 -0.67 5.28
N LYS A 373 -25.18 -0.80 3.99
CA LYS A 373 -26.51 -0.44 3.47
C LYS A 373 -27.60 -1.46 3.79
N LYS A 374 -27.28 -2.67 4.27
CA LYS A 374 -28.26 -3.71 4.63
C LYS A 374 -28.62 -3.74 6.12
N ALA A 375 -28.13 -2.78 6.91
CA ALA A 375 -28.37 -2.70 8.35
C ALA A 375 -29.23 -1.48 8.75
N ILE A 376 -29.99 -0.91 7.80
CA ILE A 376 -31.01 0.15 8.05
C ILE A 376 -32.36 -0.39 7.59
#